data_283e0ec9f2b5d336235437cbc113aae8
#
_entry.id   283e0ec9f2b5d336235437cbc113aae8
#
_cell.length_a   1.000
_cell.length_b   1.000
_cell.length_c   1.000
_cell.angle_alpha   90.00
_cell.angle_beta   90.00
_cell.angle_gamma   90.00
#
_symmetry.space_group_name_H-M   'P 1'
#
loop_
_entity.id
_entity.type
_entity.pdbx_description
1 polymer ?
#
loop_
_entity_poly.entity_id
_entity_poly.type
_entity_poly.pdbx_seq_one_letter_code
_entity_poly.pdbx_strand_id
1 'polypeptide(L)'
;PDFHPELAEQDYYIGMGETAEILASEGNISRDDQERFSIESHTKAISAWDNNKFDNEVVGIDIYGENFVSKDEGPRQPDLDKMKSLEPAFLENGTITAATSSPVSIGAAAILLSSEQFAKDNGISFRAKINGRSIAGVDWRKMGTGPIPATKSVLGKAHMEMSDIDVIELNEAFAAQALFVINSSKSVSYTHLTLPTISRV
;
A
#
# COMPACT_ATOMS: atom_id res chain seq x y z
N PRO A 1 21.35 17.74 8.11
CA PRO A 1 20.30 18.30 8.94
C PRO A 1 20.68 18.13 10.40
N ASP A 2 20.47 19.20 11.19
CA ASP A 2 20.73 19.13 12.62
C ASP A 2 19.53 18.44 13.28
N PHE A 3 19.74 17.20 13.71
CA PHE A 3 18.74 16.46 14.47
C PHE A 3 18.63 16.99 15.90
N HIS A 4 17.41 17.08 16.43
CA HIS A 4 17.22 17.41 17.84
C HIS A 4 17.77 16.29 18.72
N PRO A 5 18.70 16.56 19.65
CA PRO A 5 19.41 15.50 20.38
C PRO A 5 18.48 14.52 21.13
N GLU A 6 17.50 15.02 21.87
CA GLU A 6 16.56 14.18 22.61
C GLU A 6 15.70 13.27 21.70
N LEU A 7 15.37 13.74 20.49
CA LEU A 7 14.64 12.92 19.52
C LEU A 7 15.55 11.89 18.87
N ALA A 8 16.82 12.22 18.66
CA ALA A 8 17.81 11.29 18.15
C ALA A 8 18.10 10.17 19.16
N GLU A 9 18.22 10.50 20.44
CA GLU A 9 18.39 9.51 21.53
C GLU A 9 17.22 8.52 21.63
N GLN A 10 16.00 8.96 21.24
CA GLN A 10 14.81 8.13 21.26
C GLN A 10 14.52 7.45 19.90
N ASP A 11 15.44 7.57 18.96
CA ASP A 11 15.34 6.97 17.63
C ASP A 11 14.12 7.45 16.79
N TYR A 12 13.67 8.71 17.01
CA TYR A 12 12.56 9.26 16.23
C TYR A 12 12.90 9.51 14.76
N TYR A 13 14.19 9.50 14.42
CA TYR A 13 14.67 9.71 13.05
C TYR A 13 14.96 8.38 12.32
N ILE A 14 14.52 7.25 12.87
CA ILE A 14 14.62 5.94 12.22
C ILE A 14 14.04 5.98 10.79
N GLY A 15 14.73 5.39 9.84
CA GLY A 15 14.30 5.31 8.45
C GLY A 15 13.09 4.39 8.26
N MET A 16 12.24 4.69 7.29
CA MET A 16 11.06 3.86 7.00
C MET A 16 11.41 2.42 6.65
N GLY A 17 12.51 2.20 5.91
CA GLY A 17 13.00 0.87 5.59
C GLY A 17 13.44 0.09 6.83
N GLU A 18 14.08 0.76 7.79
CA GLU A 18 14.46 0.14 9.07
C GLU A 18 13.24 -0.24 9.90
N THR A 19 12.16 0.59 9.89
CA THR A 19 10.90 0.22 10.54
C THR A 19 10.27 -1.01 9.90
N ALA A 20 10.40 -1.15 8.58
CA ALA A 20 9.91 -2.33 7.87
C ALA A 20 10.73 -3.58 8.15
N GLU A 21 12.06 -3.47 8.34
CA GLU A 21 12.91 -4.59 8.78
C GLU A 21 12.51 -5.08 10.19
N ILE A 22 12.15 -4.18 11.10
CA ILE A 22 11.61 -4.56 12.41
C ILE A 22 10.35 -5.44 12.23
N LEU A 23 9.45 -5.06 11.35
CA LEU A 23 8.24 -5.84 11.07
C LEU A 23 8.54 -7.16 10.38
N ALA A 24 9.51 -7.20 9.46
CA ALA A 24 9.98 -8.45 8.84
C ALA A 24 10.46 -9.44 9.91
N SER A 25 11.29 -8.96 10.83
CA SER A 25 11.84 -9.76 11.93
C SER A 25 10.74 -10.24 12.90
N GLU A 26 9.89 -9.35 13.39
CA GLU A 26 8.82 -9.70 14.34
C GLU A 26 7.76 -10.62 13.72
N GLY A 27 7.47 -10.44 12.44
CA GLY A 27 6.51 -11.25 11.69
C GLY A 27 7.07 -12.54 11.16
N ASN A 28 8.37 -12.82 11.35
CA ASN A 28 9.09 -13.93 10.71
C ASN A 28 8.85 -13.98 9.19
N ILE A 29 8.87 -12.80 8.54
CA ILE A 29 8.63 -12.66 7.11
C ILE A 29 9.97 -12.77 6.39
N SER A 30 10.16 -13.87 5.69
CA SER A 30 11.40 -14.12 4.97
C SER A 30 11.57 -13.23 3.75
N ARG A 31 12.80 -13.10 3.25
CA ARG A 31 13.08 -12.44 1.97
C ARG A 31 12.33 -13.11 0.81
N ASP A 32 12.27 -14.43 0.80
CA ASP A 32 11.53 -15.17 -0.23
C ASP A 32 10.03 -14.84 -0.23
N ASP A 33 9.42 -14.66 0.95
CA ASP A 33 8.02 -14.23 1.06
C ASP A 33 7.81 -12.83 0.49
N GLN A 34 8.73 -11.91 0.78
CA GLN A 34 8.70 -10.55 0.28
C GLN A 34 8.87 -10.50 -1.25
N GLU A 35 9.82 -11.26 -1.79
CA GLU A 35 10.06 -11.33 -3.23
C GLU A 35 8.84 -11.93 -3.96
N ARG A 36 8.27 -13.01 -3.44
CA ARG A 36 7.04 -13.60 -3.98
C ARG A 36 5.88 -12.61 -4.00
N PHE A 37 5.67 -11.88 -2.90
CA PHE A 37 4.67 -10.83 -2.82
C PHE A 37 4.86 -9.75 -3.90
N SER A 38 6.09 -9.27 -4.07
CA SER A 38 6.42 -8.25 -5.09
C SER A 38 6.21 -8.76 -6.51
N ILE A 39 6.56 -10.02 -6.79
CA ILE A 39 6.34 -10.66 -8.09
C ILE A 39 4.84 -10.70 -8.40
N GLU A 40 4.03 -11.12 -7.44
CA GLU A 40 2.57 -11.15 -7.60
C GLU A 40 1.99 -9.76 -7.84
N SER A 41 2.45 -8.74 -7.10
CA SER A 41 2.02 -7.35 -7.26
C SER A 41 2.31 -6.82 -8.66
N HIS A 42 3.55 -6.94 -9.13
CA HIS A 42 3.91 -6.55 -10.50
C HIS A 42 3.10 -7.29 -11.57
N THR A 43 2.94 -8.60 -11.41
CA THR A 43 2.19 -9.43 -12.36
C THR A 43 0.73 -9.00 -12.46
N LYS A 44 0.09 -8.73 -11.32
CA LYS A 44 -1.29 -8.23 -11.28
C LYS A 44 -1.41 -6.85 -11.91
N ALA A 45 -0.49 -5.93 -11.61
CA ALA A 45 -0.48 -4.59 -12.19
C ALA A 45 -0.35 -4.63 -13.71
N ILE A 46 0.59 -5.41 -14.24
CA ILE A 46 0.77 -5.59 -15.68
C ILE A 46 -0.50 -6.15 -16.32
N SER A 47 -1.05 -7.22 -15.73
CA SER A 47 -2.29 -7.82 -16.22
C SER A 47 -3.46 -6.83 -16.21
N ALA A 48 -3.57 -5.97 -15.21
CA ALA A 48 -4.60 -4.95 -15.14
C ALA A 48 -4.45 -3.91 -16.27
N TRP A 49 -3.24 -3.46 -16.55
CA TRP A 49 -2.95 -2.58 -17.67
C TRP A 49 -3.24 -3.23 -19.02
N ASP A 50 -2.81 -4.46 -19.22
CA ASP A 50 -3.00 -5.19 -20.49
C ASP A 50 -4.49 -5.51 -20.77
N ASN A 51 -5.30 -5.57 -19.72
CA ASN A 51 -6.74 -5.75 -19.80
C ASN A 51 -7.54 -4.44 -19.70
N ASN A 52 -6.89 -3.28 -19.88
CA ASN A 52 -7.52 -1.96 -19.94
C ASN A 52 -8.37 -1.62 -18.68
N LYS A 53 -7.99 -2.13 -17.51
CA LYS A 53 -8.75 -1.92 -16.27
C LYS A 53 -8.71 -0.46 -15.79
N PHE A 54 -7.72 0.31 -16.24
CA PHE A 54 -7.49 1.70 -15.84
C PHE A 54 -8.07 2.75 -16.80
N ASP A 55 -8.61 2.35 -17.95
CA ASP A 55 -9.02 3.28 -19.03
C ASP A 55 -10.01 4.36 -18.58
N ASN A 56 -10.85 4.04 -17.60
CA ASN A 56 -11.84 4.98 -17.06
C ASN A 56 -11.33 5.77 -15.82
N GLU A 57 -10.10 5.57 -15.39
CA GLU A 57 -9.55 6.15 -14.17
C GLU A 57 -8.30 6.99 -14.43
N VAL A 58 -7.54 6.69 -15.47
CA VAL A 58 -6.31 7.38 -15.81
C VAL A 58 -6.59 8.54 -16.78
N VAL A 59 -6.05 9.69 -16.42
CA VAL A 59 -6.03 10.86 -17.30
C VAL A 59 -4.62 11.04 -17.82
N GLY A 60 -4.45 10.94 -19.14
CA GLY A 60 -3.16 11.19 -19.78
C GLY A 60 -2.75 12.66 -19.67
N ILE A 61 -1.47 12.90 -19.43
CA ILE A 61 -0.90 14.24 -19.26
C ILE A 61 0.10 14.50 -20.36
N ASP A 62 -0.06 15.63 -21.03
CA ASP A 62 0.93 16.14 -21.99
C ASP A 62 1.95 17.01 -21.23
N ILE A 63 3.20 16.58 -21.24
CA ILE A 63 4.30 17.32 -20.63
C ILE A 63 4.93 18.23 -21.68
N TYR A 64 4.48 19.47 -21.71
CA TYR A 64 5.00 20.57 -22.55
C TYR A 64 4.99 20.27 -24.07
N GLY A 65 4.09 19.39 -24.54
CA GLY A 65 4.02 19.01 -25.96
C GLY A 65 5.13 18.06 -26.43
N GLU A 66 5.96 17.58 -25.52
CA GLU A 66 7.09 16.70 -25.85
C GLU A 66 6.84 15.24 -25.46
N ASN A 67 6.10 15.00 -24.37
CA ASN A 67 5.83 13.66 -23.87
C ASN A 67 4.41 13.53 -23.34
N PHE A 68 3.69 12.53 -23.84
CA PHE A 68 2.37 12.17 -23.31
C PHE A 68 2.49 10.96 -22.39
N VAL A 69 2.18 11.17 -21.10
CA VAL A 69 2.22 10.13 -20.08
C VAL A 69 0.81 9.70 -19.72
N SER A 70 0.47 8.45 -19.97
CA SER A 70 -0.86 7.86 -19.72
C SER A 70 -0.80 6.49 -19.07
N LYS A 71 0.39 6.02 -18.69
CA LYS A 71 0.58 4.71 -18.07
C LYS A 71 1.63 4.82 -16.96
N ASP A 72 1.42 4.07 -15.88
CA ASP A 72 2.41 3.94 -14.82
C ASP A 72 3.69 3.28 -15.32
N GLU A 73 4.84 3.86 -14.99
CA GLU A 73 6.16 3.37 -15.37
C GLU A 73 6.72 2.33 -14.38
N GLY A 74 6.11 2.22 -13.19
CA GLY A 74 6.58 1.34 -12.12
C GLY A 74 6.40 -0.15 -12.40
N PRO A 75 5.25 -0.63 -12.89
CA PRO A 75 5.01 -2.05 -13.16
C PRO A 75 5.94 -2.59 -14.26
N ARG A 76 6.65 -3.67 -13.96
CA ARG A 76 7.58 -4.32 -14.90
C ARG A 76 7.63 -5.81 -14.68
N GLN A 77 8.00 -6.57 -15.72
CA GLN A 77 8.19 -8.01 -15.59
C GLN A 77 9.30 -8.30 -14.57
N PRO A 78 9.02 -9.12 -13.55
CA PRO A 78 10.01 -9.48 -12.56
C PRO A 78 11.16 -10.28 -13.19
N ASP A 79 12.40 -9.88 -12.89
CA ASP A 79 13.62 -10.62 -13.20
C ASP A 79 14.08 -11.33 -11.91
N LEU A 80 13.82 -12.63 -11.84
CA LEU A 80 14.04 -13.41 -10.61
C LEU A 80 15.51 -13.51 -10.23
N ASP A 81 16.40 -13.64 -11.21
CA ASP A 81 17.85 -13.75 -10.96
C ASP A 81 18.39 -12.41 -10.44
N LYS A 82 17.95 -11.32 -11.06
CA LYS A 82 18.29 -9.98 -10.60
C LYS A 82 17.74 -9.68 -9.21
N MET A 83 16.51 -10.05 -8.91
CA MET A 83 15.92 -9.87 -7.58
C MET A 83 16.74 -10.58 -6.50
N LYS A 84 17.12 -11.83 -6.73
CA LYS A 84 17.94 -12.61 -5.79
C LYS A 84 19.34 -12.04 -5.58
N SER A 85 19.90 -11.36 -6.59
CA SER A 85 21.24 -10.76 -6.52
C SER A 85 21.26 -9.39 -5.82
N LEU A 86 20.13 -8.81 -5.48
CA LEU A 86 20.07 -7.51 -4.83
C LEU A 86 20.55 -7.59 -3.37
N GLU A 87 21.40 -6.64 -3.00
CA GLU A 87 21.79 -6.45 -1.61
C GLU A 87 20.65 -5.84 -0.79
N PRO A 88 20.58 -6.10 0.52
CA PRO A 88 19.67 -5.40 1.42
C PRO A 88 19.86 -3.88 1.33
N ALA A 89 18.74 -3.14 1.31
CA ALA A 89 18.77 -1.71 1.02
C ALA A 89 18.88 -0.83 2.27
N PHE A 90 18.56 -1.33 3.45
CA PHE A 90 18.41 -0.52 4.66
C PHE A 90 19.30 -0.98 5.83
N LEU A 91 19.49 -2.28 6.01
CA LEU A 91 20.36 -2.85 7.03
C LEU A 91 21.36 -3.82 6.37
N GLU A 92 22.60 -3.85 6.85
CA GLU A 92 23.67 -4.71 6.29
C GLU A 92 23.28 -6.19 6.24
N ASN A 93 22.56 -6.67 7.25
CA ASN A 93 22.05 -8.05 7.32
C ASN A 93 20.51 -8.10 7.25
N GLY A 94 19.91 -7.12 6.55
CA GLY A 94 18.47 -7.02 6.38
C GLY A 94 17.93 -7.97 5.31
N THR A 95 16.64 -7.92 5.12
CA THR A 95 15.92 -8.77 4.15
C THR A 95 15.24 -7.94 3.05
N ILE A 96 15.06 -6.64 3.28
CA ILE A 96 14.35 -5.74 2.37
C ILE A 96 15.30 -5.21 1.30
N THR A 97 14.89 -5.34 0.05
CA THR A 97 15.66 -4.90 -1.11
C THR A 97 14.91 -3.82 -1.89
N ALA A 98 15.55 -3.22 -2.88
CA ALA A 98 14.89 -2.32 -3.81
C ALA A 98 13.71 -2.97 -4.57
N ALA A 99 13.73 -4.30 -4.75
CA ALA A 99 12.65 -5.03 -5.41
C ALA A 99 11.45 -5.31 -4.51
N THR A 100 11.61 -5.17 -3.19
CA THR A 100 10.54 -5.40 -2.20
C THR A 100 10.09 -4.12 -1.51
N SER A 101 10.50 -2.98 -2.06
CA SER A 101 10.20 -1.62 -1.60
C SER A 101 9.44 -0.84 -2.67
N SER A 102 8.48 -0.04 -2.27
CA SER A 102 7.81 0.91 -3.18
C SER A 102 8.81 1.99 -3.61
N PRO A 103 8.89 2.33 -4.90
CA PRO A 103 9.75 3.41 -5.36
C PRO A 103 9.21 4.78 -4.94
N VAL A 104 10.10 5.76 -4.85
CA VAL A 104 9.70 7.16 -4.79
C VAL A 104 9.24 7.57 -6.19
N SER A 105 7.94 7.81 -6.33
CA SER A 105 7.32 8.15 -7.62
C SER A 105 6.48 9.42 -7.52
N ILE A 106 6.22 10.05 -8.65
CA ILE A 106 5.36 11.23 -8.76
C ILE A 106 4.02 10.79 -9.31
N GLY A 107 2.95 11.22 -8.66
CA GLY A 107 1.59 10.94 -9.09
C GLY A 107 0.61 11.97 -8.53
N ALA A 108 -0.56 12.04 -9.14
CA ALA A 108 -1.66 12.86 -8.66
C ALA A 108 -2.98 12.10 -8.82
N ALA A 109 -3.88 12.27 -7.86
CA ALA A 109 -5.22 11.72 -7.92
C ALA A 109 -6.24 12.78 -7.49
N ALA A 110 -7.43 12.72 -8.07
CA ALA A 110 -8.53 13.60 -7.72
C ALA A 110 -9.81 12.80 -7.51
N ILE A 111 -10.50 13.08 -6.40
CA ILE A 111 -11.79 12.49 -6.06
C ILE A 111 -12.75 13.62 -5.72
N LEU A 112 -13.95 13.59 -6.32
CA LEU A 112 -15.01 14.51 -5.99
C LEU A 112 -15.88 13.93 -4.87
N LEU A 113 -15.98 14.66 -3.76
CA LEU A 113 -16.80 14.32 -2.61
C LEU A 113 -17.96 15.30 -2.48
N SER A 114 -19.13 14.79 -2.11
CA SER A 114 -20.29 15.62 -1.77
C SER A 114 -21.07 15.01 -0.60
N SER A 115 -21.95 15.80 0.00
CA SER A 115 -22.96 15.22 0.90
C SER A 115 -23.99 14.42 0.10
N GLU A 116 -24.59 13.43 0.73
CA GLU A 116 -25.66 12.64 0.13
C GLU A 116 -26.86 13.53 -0.27
N GLN A 117 -27.18 14.54 0.56
CA GLN A 117 -28.26 15.49 0.29
C GLN A 117 -27.97 16.32 -0.96
N PHE A 118 -26.75 16.87 -1.08
CA PHE A 118 -26.35 17.65 -2.26
C PHE A 118 -26.43 16.80 -3.53
N ALA A 119 -25.97 15.56 -3.48
CA ALA A 119 -26.05 14.66 -4.62
C ALA A 119 -27.51 14.42 -5.06
N LYS A 120 -28.41 14.17 -4.10
CA LYS A 120 -29.85 13.96 -4.37
C LYS A 120 -30.53 15.21 -4.95
N ASP A 121 -30.27 16.37 -4.35
CA ASP A 121 -30.91 17.65 -4.74
C ASP A 121 -30.46 18.06 -6.16
N ASN A 122 -29.28 17.64 -6.59
CA ASN A 122 -28.74 17.97 -7.91
C ASN A 122 -28.78 16.80 -8.92
N GLY A 123 -29.44 15.69 -8.60
CA GLY A 123 -29.55 14.53 -9.48
C GLY A 123 -28.23 13.88 -9.83
N ILE A 124 -27.23 13.98 -8.93
CA ILE A 124 -25.89 13.41 -9.14
C ILE A 124 -25.88 11.96 -8.69
N SER A 125 -25.55 11.06 -9.62
CA SER A 125 -25.28 9.67 -9.29
C SER A 125 -23.93 9.55 -8.60
N PHE A 126 -23.85 8.90 -7.44
CA PHE A 126 -22.59 8.63 -6.74
C PHE A 126 -22.18 7.16 -6.88
N ARG A 127 -20.88 6.92 -6.97
CA ARG A 127 -20.31 5.57 -7.14
C ARG A 127 -20.22 4.80 -5.83
N ALA A 128 -19.99 5.51 -4.72
CA ALA A 128 -19.79 4.90 -3.41
C ALA A 128 -20.19 5.86 -2.30
N LYS A 129 -20.45 5.32 -1.12
CA LYS A 129 -20.70 6.06 0.12
C LYS A 129 -19.60 5.76 1.11
N ILE A 130 -19.08 6.81 1.77
CA ILE A 130 -18.13 6.66 2.87
C ILE A 130 -18.93 6.37 4.15
N ASN A 131 -18.87 5.12 4.62
CA ASN A 131 -19.60 4.69 5.82
C ASN A 131 -18.82 4.94 7.11
N GLY A 132 -17.49 5.01 7.03
CA GLY A 132 -16.67 5.23 8.22
C GLY A 132 -15.23 5.63 7.87
N ARG A 133 -14.58 6.22 8.85
CA ARG A 133 -13.16 6.56 8.80
C ARG A 133 -12.53 6.41 10.16
N SER A 134 -11.25 6.08 10.20
CA SER A 134 -10.48 6.00 11.43
C SER A 134 -9.01 6.31 11.20
N ILE A 135 -8.35 6.73 12.26
CA ILE A 135 -6.92 6.86 12.37
C ILE A 135 -6.47 6.17 13.65
N ALA A 136 -5.20 5.77 13.72
CA ALA A 136 -4.61 5.22 14.91
C ALA A 136 -3.16 5.68 15.06
N GLY A 137 -2.74 5.99 16.27
CA GLY A 137 -1.34 6.17 16.62
C GLY A 137 -0.74 4.82 17.03
N VAL A 138 0.50 4.59 16.66
CA VAL A 138 1.29 3.40 17.01
C VAL A 138 2.72 3.81 17.38
N ASP A 139 3.53 2.88 17.88
CA ASP A 139 4.96 3.10 18.09
C ASP A 139 5.60 3.51 16.74
N TRP A 140 6.37 4.60 16.71
CA TRP A 140 6.99 5.14 15.49
C TRP A 140 7.94 4.14 14.83
N ARG A 141 8.63 3.30 15.62
CA ARG A 141 9.50 2.23 15.11
C ARG A 141 8.74 1.11 14.39
N LYS A 142 7.42 1.06 14.60
CA LYS A 142 6.50 0.09 14.01
C LYS A 142 5.35 0.78 13.29
N MET A 143 5.62 1.95 12.70
CA MET A 143 4.61 2.77 12.04
C MET A 143 3.76 2.00 11.01
N GLY A 144 4.36 1.02 10.35
CA GLY A 144 3.69 0.16 9.38
C GLY A 144 2.58 -0.72 9.95
N THR A 145 2.45 -0.82 11.30
CA THR A 145 1.33 -1.53 11.95
C THR A 145 0.05 -0.70 12.05
N GLY A 146 0.12 0.61 11.78
CA GLY A 146 -1.00 1.55 11.89
C GLY A 146 -2.30 1.09 11.24
N PRO A 147 -2.29 0.46 10.06
CA PRO A 147 -3.51 -0.08 9.44
C PRO A 147 -4.29 -1.07 10.32
N ILE A 148 -3.62 -1.84 11.17
CA ILE A 148 -4.26 -2.88 12.01
C ILE A 148 -5.25 -2.24 13.00
N PRO A 149 -4.82 -1.38 13.95
CA PRO A 149 -5.74 -0.75 14.88
C PRO A 149 -6.72 0.23 14.20
N ALA A 150 -6.33 0.89 13.10
CA ALA A 150 -7.22 1.76 12.35
C ALA A 150 -8.38 0.98 11.71
N THR A 151 -8.10 -0.17 11.08
CA THR A 151 -9.12 -1.06 10.52
C THR A 151 -10.06 -1.59 11.60
N LYS A 152 -9.52 -2.08 12.70
CA LYS A 152 -10.34 -2.54 13.84
C LYS A 152 -11.27 -1.43 14.34
N SER A 153 -10.76 -0.21 14.44
CA SER A 153 -11.54 0.94 14.89
C SER A 153 -12.65 1.33 13.91
N VAL A 154 -12.37 1.37 12.60
CA VAL A 154 -13.39 1.76 11.60
C VAL A 154 -14.47 0.70 11.46
N LEU A 155 -14.13 -0.57 11.49
CA LEU A 155 -15.10 -1.67 11.46
C LEU A 155 -16.03 -1.62 12.68
N GLY A 156 -15.46 -1.44 13.88
CA GLY A 156 -16.29 -1.27 15.09
C GLY A 156 -17.24 -0.08 15.04
N LYS A 157 -16.80 1.06 14.48
CA LYS A 157 -17.67 2.24 14.29
C LYS A 157 -18.76 2.01 13.24
N ALA A 158 -18.48 1.21 12.22
CA ALA A 158 -19.43 0.86 11.17
C ALA A 158 -20.35 -0.31 11.57
N HIS A 159 -20.16 -0.91 12.74
CA HIS A 159 -20.83 -2.14 13.17
C HIS A 159 -20.66 -3.29 12.16
N MET A 160 -19.47 -3.42 11.61
CA MET A 160 -19.09 -4.43 10.62
C MET A 160 -17.97 -5.29 11.17
N GLU A 161 -17.87 -6.49 10.62
CA GLU A 161 -16.75 -7.39 10.82
C GLU A 161 -15.92 -7.48 9.54
N MET A 162 -14.74 -8.07 9.63
CA MET A 162 -13.87 -8.23 8.46
C MET A 162 -14.47 -9.14 7.39
N SER A 163 -15.31 -10.09 7.78
CA SER A 163 -16.06 -10.97 6.89
C SER A 163 -17.11 -10.26 6.03
N ASP A 164 -17.47 -9.03 6.39
CA ASP A 164 -18.42 -8.19 5.64
C ASP A 164 -17.72 -7.38 4.54
N ILE A 165 -16.39 -7.50 4.42
CA ILE A 165 -15.59 -6.72 3.49
C ILE A 165 -15.21 -7.58 2.28
N ASP A 166 -15.67 -7.17 1.11
CA ASP A 166 -15.38 -7.87 -0.14
C ASP A 166 -13.99 -7.52 -0.71
N VAL A 167 -13.56 -6.27 -0.54
CA VAL A 167 -12.30 -5.75 -1.13
C VAL A 167 -11.56 -4.89 -0.11
N ILE A 168 -10.25 -5.10 0.00
CA ILE A 168 -9.35 -4.30 0.85
C ILE A 168 -8.23 -3.76 0.00
N GLU A 169 -8.06 -2.44 0.01
CA GLU A 169 -6.92 -1.75 -0.57
C GLU A 169 -5.92 -1.42 0.54
N LEU A 170 -4.72 -1.97 0.44
CA LEU A 170 -3.62 -1.73 1.39
C LEU A 170 -2.41 -1.21 0.63
N ASN A 171 -1.88 -0.05 1.04
CA ASN A 171 -0.67 0.49 0.42
C ASN A 171 0.54 -0.43 0.67
N GLU A 172 1.23 -0.79 -0.39
CA GLU A 172 2.40 -1.68 -0.40
C GLU A 172 3.70 -0.87 -0.27
N ALA A 173 3.88 -0.12 0.83
CA ALA A 173 5.10 0.65 1.02
C ALA A 173 6.35 -0.26 1.02
N PHE A 174 6.24 -1.40 1.69
CA PHE A 174 7.21 -2.51 1.69
C PHE A 174 6.45 -3.83 1.71
N ALA A 175 6.93 -4.82 0.97
CA ALA A 175 6.33 -6.16 0.96
C ALA A 175 6.25 -6.75 2.38
N ALA A 176 7.30 -6.57 3.19
CA ALA A 176 7.34 -7.00 4.59
C ALA A 176 6.22 -6.35 5.43
N GLN A 177 6.03 -5.04 5.29
CA GLN A 177 5.01 -4.31 6.03
C GLN A 177 3.60 -4.76 5.62
N ALA A 178 3.33 -4.89 4.32
CA ALA A 178 2.04 -5.35 3.83
C ALA A 178 1.74 -6.77 4.31
N LEU A 179 2.70 -7.69 4.21
CA LEU A 179 2.58 -9.06 4.71
C LEU A 179 2.35 -9.12 6.22
N PHE A 180 3.03 -8.25 7.00
CA PHE A 180 2.80 -8.18 8.45
C PHE A 180 1.36 -7.81 8.77
N VAL A 181 0.81 -6.77 8.13
CA VAL A 181 -0.58 -6.35 8.29
C VAL A 181 -1.53 -7.47 7.88
N ILE A 182 -1.31 -8.09 6.73
CA ILE A 182 -2.11 -9.19 6.20
C ILE A 182 -2.12 -10.38 7.18
N ASN A 183 -0.95 -10.81 7.65
CA ASN A 183 -0.83 -11.96 8.55
C ASN A 183 -1.45 -11.68 9.92
N SER A 184 -1.25 -10.47 10.46
CA SER A 184 -1.88 -10.04 11.71
C SER A 184 -3.41 -9.98 11.61
N SER A 185 -3.91 -9.73 10.44
CA SER A 185 -5.34 -9.65 10.15
C SER A 185 -5.94 -11.03 9.83
N LYS A 186 -5.18 -12.00 9.32
CA LYS A 186 -5.60 -13.40 9.09
C LYS A 186 -5.94 -14.16 10.37
N SER A 187 -5.46 -13.73 11.51
CA SER A 187 -5.92 -14.26 12.80
C SER A 187 -7.41 -13.97 13.06
N VAL A 188 -8.02 -13.14 12.20
CA VAL A 188 -9.44 -12.84 12.14
C VAL A 188 -9.87 -13.23 10.71
N SER A 189 -10.22 -14.47 10.48
CA SER A 189 -10.80 -15.10 9.29
C SER A 189 -10.87 -14.24 8.00
N TYR A 190 -9.79 -14.26 7.19
CA TYR A 190 -9.74 -13.58 5.89
C TYR A 190 -9.89 -14.57 4.74
N THR A 191 -10.84 -14.33 3.87
CA THR A 191 -10.99 -15.11 2.62
C THR A 191 -10.67 -14.32 1.36
N HIS A 192 -10.63 -12.98 1.39
CA HIS A 192 -10.47 -12.19 0.17
C HIS A 192 -9.62 -10.93 0.39
N LEU A 193 -8.29 -11.08 0.39
CA LEU A 193 -7.37 -9.96 0.20
C LEU A 193 -7.05 -9.87 -1.29
N THR A 194 -7.61 -8.87 -1.94
CA THR A 194 -7.08 -8.41 -3.21
C THR A 194 -5.99 -7.39 -2.88
N LEU A 195 -4.76 -7.71 -3.27
CA LEU A 195 -3.66 -6.76 -3.22
C LEU A 195 -3.99 -5.54 -4.08
N PRO A 196 -3.48 -4.33 -3.74
CA PRO A 196 -3.84 -3.09 -4.43
C PRO A 196 -3.21 -3.00 -5.81
N THR A 197 -3.50 -3.93 -6.62
CA THR A 197 -3.40 -3.87 -8.07
C THR A 197 -4.80 -4.14 -8.56
N ILE A 198 -5.60 -3.10 -8.41
CA ILE A 198 -6.87 -2.87 -9.05
C ILE A 198 -7.38 -4.06 -9.85
N SER A 199 -8.08 -4.93 -9.15
CA SER A 199 -9.04 -5.79 -9.79
C SER A 199 -10.39 -5.38 -9.26
N ARG A 200 -11.02 -4.42 -9.91
CA ARG A 200 -12.47 -4.29 -9.83
C ARG A 200 -13.06 -5.33 -10.78
N VAL A 201 -13.90 -6.17 -10.22
CA VAL A 201 -14.90 -6.92 -10.97
C VAL A 201 -15.96 -5.94 -11.44
#